data_4a04542095e5f39cc0ba5749a73a38e5
#
_entry.id   4a04542095e5f39cc0ba5749a73a38e5
#
_cell.length_a   1.000
_cell.length_b   1.000
_cell.length_c   1.000
_cell.angle_alpha   90.00
_cell.angle_beta   90.00
_cell.angle_gamma   90.00
#
_symmetry.space_group_name_H-M   'P 1'
#
loop_
_entity.id
_entity.type
_entity.pdbx_description
1 polymer ?
#
loop_
_entity_poly.entity_id
_entity_poly.type
_entity_poly.pdbx_seq_one_letter_code
_entity_poly.pdbx_strand_id
1 'polypeptide(L)'
;MSMTIIELGWGRSYAIANNKVSKFLDLFEEMHEVDSVYVGDGELVWYFKDKTTKLNMHLINSLSSETAALKKRDQYQEKQNGA
;
A
#
# COMPACT_ATOMS: atom_id res chain seq x y z
N MET A 1 -2.83 8.87 -17.85
CA MET A 1 -1.53 8.47 -17.30
C MET A 1 -1.73 7.25 -16.43
N SER A 2 -1.04 6.18 -16.73
CA SER A 2 -1.18 4.96 -15.92
C SER A 2 -0.32 5.05 -14.67
N MET A 3 -0.79 4.40 -13.62
CA MET A 3 -0.15 4.38 -12.32
C MET A 3 -0.11 2.96 -11.80
N THR A 4 0.73 2.73 -10.82
CA THR A 4 0.80 1.46 -10.12
C THR A 4 0.35 1.65 -8.67
N ILE A 5 -0.58 0.83 -8.24
CA ILE A 5 -0.99 0.77 -6.84
C ILE A 5 -0.08 -0.20 -6.12
N ILE A 6 0.50 0.25 -5.02
CA ILE A 6 1.36 -0.55 -4.16
C ILE A 6 0.62 -0.80 -2.86
N GLU A 7 0.39 -2.05 -2.53
CA GLU A 7 -0.22 -2.46 -1.27
C GLU A 7 0.84 -3.07 -0.37
N LEU A 8 1.03 -2.45 0.78
CA LEU A 8 1.88 -2.99 1.84
C LEU A 8 1.00 -3.72 2.85
N GLY A 9 1.54 -4.70 3.53
CA GLY A 9 0.80 -5.72 4.26
C GLY A 9 -0.11 -5.28 5.41
N TRP A 10 -0.40 -3.99 5.57
CA TRP A 10 -1.20 -3.49 6.69
C TRP A 10 -2.44 -2.70 6.23
N GLY A 11 -2.96 -3.06 5.08
CA GLY A 11 -4.20 -2.46 4.59
C GLY A 11 -4.07 -1.07 4.03
N ARG A 12 -2.86 -0.57 3.82
CA ARG A 12 -2.62 0.73 3.21
C ARG A 12 -2.14 0.57 1.78
N SER A 13 -2.68 1.40 0.90
CA SER A 13 -2.35 1.38 -0.52
C SER A 13 -1.87 2.75 -0.95
N TYR A 14 -0.89 2.76 -1.84
CA TYR A 14 -0.28 3.98 -2.34
C TYR A 14 -0.22 3.89 -3.86
N ALA A 15 -0.36 5.04 -4.53
CA ALA A 15 -0.24 5.10 -5.97
C ALA A 15 1.06 5.80 -6.34
N ILE A 16 1.80 5.24 -7.30
CA ILE A 16 2.99 5.88 -7.83
C ILE A 16 2.97 5.85 -9.36
N ALA A 17 3.70 6.76 -9.98
CA ALA A 17 3.86 6.76 -11.42
C ALA A 17 4.59 5.49 -11.87
N ASN A 18 4.20 4.93 -13.01
CA ASN A 18 4.78 3.68 -13.50
C ASN A 18 6.30 3.77 -13.69
N ASN A 19 6.81 4.93 -14.09
CA ASN A 19 8.25 5.11 -14.30
C ASN A 19 9.06 5.17 -13.00
N LYS A 20 8.40 5.12 -11.84
CA LYS A 20 9.05 5.11 -10.53
C LYS A 20 9.05 3.73 -9.87
N VAL A 21 8.35 2.75 -10.47
CA VAL A 21 8.20 1.43 -9.86
C VAL A 21 9.54 0.72 -9.69
N SER A 22 10.39 0.76 -10.70
CA SER A 22 11.70 0.11 -10.63
C SER A 22 12.54 0.66 -9.48
N LYS A 23 12.56 1.98 -9.34
CA LYS A 23 13.28 2.64 -8.25
C LYS A 23 12.70 2.26 -6.88
N PHE A 24 11.37 2.19 -6.78
CA PHE A 24 10.73 1.77 -5.55
C PHE A 24 11.11 0.34 -5.18
N LEU A 25 11.12 -0.59 -6.15
CA LEU A 25 11.48 -1.98 -5.89
C LEU A 25 12.92 -2.11 -5.40
N ASP A 26 13.84 -1.35 -5.99
CA ASP A 26 15.23 -1.35 -5.54
C ASP A 26 15.34 -0.88 -4.09
N LEU A 27 14.64 0.20 -3.75
CA LEU A 27 14.63 0.70 -2.38
C LEU A 27 13.98 -0.28 -1.42
N PHE A 28 12.88 -0.93 -1.84
CA PHE A 28 12.18 -1.91 -1.01
C PHE A 28 13.08 -3.11 -0.69
N GLU A 29 13.87 -3.56 -1.65
CA GLU A 29 14.81 -4.67 -1.44
C GLU A 29 15.90 -4.31 -0.43
N GLU A 30 16.32 -3.04 -0.39
CA GLU A 30 17.34 -2.57 0.55
C GLU A 30 16.78 -2.28 1.94
N MET A 31 15.47 -2.15 2.08
CA MET A 31 14.86 -1.85 3.37
C MET A 31 14.89 -3.05 4.30
N HIS A 32 15.14 -2.79 5.56
CA HIS A 32 15.10 -3.80 6.60
C HIS A 32 13.84 -3.62 7.42
N GLU A 33 13.16 -4.72 7.73
CA GLU A 33 12.07 -4.69 8.68
C GLU A 33 12.68 -4.69 10.09
N VAL A 34 12.26 -3.74 10.91
CA VAL A 34 12.82 -3.55 12.25
C VAL A 34 11.71 -3.38 13.27
N ASP A 35 12.03 -3.66 14.50
CA ASP A 35 11.16 -3.37 15.63
C ASP A 35 12.00 -2.81 16.76
N SER A 36 11.37 -2.32 17.80
CA SER A 36 12.07 -1.75 18.93
C SER A 36 11.60 -2.37 20.23
N VAL A 37 12.48 -2.40 21.21
CA VAL A 37 12.16 -2.84 22.56
C VAL A 37 12.67 -1.80 23.56
N TYR A 38 11.86 -1.57 24.57
CA TYR A 38 12.20 -0.66 25.65
C TYR A 38 13.06 -1.41 26.67
N VAL A 39 14.28 -0.92 26.91
CA VAL A 39 15.23 -1.61 27.79
C VAL A 39 15.39 -0.95 29.14
N GLY A 40 14.65 0.15 29.41
CA GLY A 40 14.70 0.88 30.67
C GLY A 40 15.38 2.25 30.51
N ASP A 41 15.26 3.08 31.51
CA ASP A 41 15.85 4.43 31.55
C ASP A 41 15.52 5.30 30.33
N GLY A 42 14.35 5.08 29.72
CA GLY A 42 13.93 5.84 28.55
C GLY A 42 14.61 5.44 27.24
N GLU A 43 15.35 4.34 27.23
CA GLU A 43 16.10 3.91 26.05
C GLU A 43 15.33 2.88 25.25
N LEU A 44 15.25 3.11 23.91
CA LEU A 44 14.73 2.16 22.95
C LEU A 44 15.90 1.56 22.17
N VAL A 45 15.86 0.26 21.98
CA VAL A 45 16.83 -0.44 21.13
C VAL A 45 16.10 -1.03 19.93
N TRP A 46 16.57 -0.71 18.73
CA TRP A 46 16.01 -1.20 17.47
C TRP A 46 16.73 -2.48 17.07
N TYR A 47 15.98 -3.45 16.56
CA TYR A 47 16.56 -4.72 16.13
C TYR A 47 15.96 -5.15 14.80
N PHE A 48 16.72 -5.95 14.04
CA PHE A 48 16.28 -6.49 12.77
C PHE A 48 15.30 -7.63 12.98
N LYS A 49 14.30 -7.65 12.12
CA LYS A 49 13.35 -8.76 12.04
C LYS A 49 13.45 -9.40 10.66
N ASP A 50 12.93 -10.61 10.52
CA ASP A 50 12.76 -11.21 9.21
C ASP A 50 11.74 -10.39 8.41
N LYS A 51 12.06 -10.14 7.14
CA LYS A 51 11.20 -9.33 6.29
C LYS A 51 9.99 -10.14 5.87
N THR A 52 8.86 -9.88 6.52
CA THR A 52 7.61 -10.59 6.29
C THR A 52 6.57 -9.75 5.56
N THR A 53 6.82 -8.46 5.38
CA THR A 53 5.89 -7.57 4.68
C THR A 53 5.72 -8.03 3.24
N LYS A 54 4.48 -8.32 2.87
CA LYS A 54 4.13 -8.70 1.50
C LYS A 54 3.87 -7.46 0.67
N LEU A 55 4.39 -7.47 -0.55
CA LEU A 55 4.22 -6.39 -1.50
C LEU A 55 3.32 -6.86 -2.63
N ASN A 56 2.17 -6.21 -2.79
CA ASN A 56 1.29 -6.44 -3.93
C ASN A 56 1.23 -5.19 -4.78
N MET A 57 1.18 -5.37 -6.10
CA MET A 57 1.13 -4.26 -7.04
C MET A 57 0.04 -4.48 -8.08
N HIS A 58 -0.67 -3.40 -8.42
CA HIS A 58 -1.73 -3.42 -9.42
C HIS A 58 -1.56 -2.24 -10.37
N LEU A 59 -1.63 -2.51 -11.67
CA LEU A 59 -1.66 -1.46 -12.68
C LEU A 59 -3.06 -0.90 -12.81
N ILE A 60 -3.17 0.41 -12.84
CA ILE A 60 -4.43 1.10 -13.08
C ILE A 60 -4.23 2.18 -14.14
N ASN A 61 -5.30 2.55 -14.82
CA ASN A 61 -5.25 3.59 -15.85
C ASN A 61 -5.44 4.99 -15.29
N SER A 62 -6.22 5.11 -14.23
CA SER A 62 -6.51 6.42 -13.63
C SER A 62 -6.96 6.25 -12.18
N LEU A 63 -6.79 7.32 -11.42
CA LEU A 63 -7.31 7.42 -10.06
C LEU A 63 -8.62 8.18 -10.09
N SER A 64 -9.57 7.74 -9.27
CA SER A 64 -10.84 8.43 -9.08
C SER A 64 -10.84 9.20 -7.76
N SER A 65 -11.66 10.22 -7.65
CA SER A 65 -11.94 10.82 -6.36
C SER A 65 -12.72 9.83 -5.49
N GLU A 66 -12.69 10.01 -4.19
CA GLU A 66 -13.46 9.17 -3.28
C GLU A 66 -14.95 9.25 -3.59
N THR A 67 -15.47 10.44 -3.84
CA THR A 67 -16.89 10.64 -4.17
C THR A 67 -17.28 9.86 -5.42
N ALA A 68 -16.47 9.92 -6.48
CA ALA A 68 -16.75 9.20 -7.72
C ALA A 68 -16.71 7.68 -7.52
N ALA A 69 -15.74 7.20 -6.75
CA ALA A 69 -15.61 5.77 -6.47
C ALA A 69 -16.80 5.24 -5.66
N LEU A 70 -17.23 5.98 -4.63
CA LEU A 70 -18.38 5.59 -3.81
C LEU A 70 -19.67 5.61 -4.60
N LYS A 71 -19.84 6.59 -5.49
CA LYS A 71 -21.01 6.67 -6.35
C LYS A 71 -21.09 5.45 -7.28
N LYS A 72 -19.97 5.06 -7.84
CA LYS A 72 -19.89 3.89 -8.71
C LYS A 72 -20.24 2.61 -7.96
N ARG A 73 -19.74 2.47 -6.73
CA ARG A 73 -20.07 1.33 -5.87
C ARG A 73 -21.56 1.27 -5.59
N ASP A 74 -22.18 2.41 -5.26
CA ASP A 74 -23.61 2.46 -4.95
C ASP A 74 -24.46 2.09 -6.17
N GLN A 75 -24.08 2.55 -7.35
CA GLN A 75 -24.76 2.17 -8.60
C GLN A 75 -24.66 0.67 -8.86
N TYR A 76 -23.50 0.07 -8.60
CA TYR A 76 -23.32 -1.38 -8.75
C TYR A 76 -24.20 -2.14 -7.77
N GLN A 77 -24.27 -1.72 -6.51
CA GLN A 77 -25.10 -2.36 -5.50
C GLN A 77 -26.59 -2.26 -5.83
N GLU A 78 -27.04 -1.12 -6.37
CA GLU A 78 -28.42 -0.97 -6.84
C GLU A 78 -28.78 -1.99 -7.93
N LYS A 79 -27.88 -2.18 -8.89
CA LYS A 79 -28.09 -3.18 -9.95
C LYS A 79 -28.18 -4.59 -9.40
N GLN A 80 -27.41 -4.91 -8.38
CA GLN A 80 -27.43 -6.24 -7.76
C GLN A 80 -28.73 -6.46 -6.96
N ASN A 81 -29.22 -5.42 -6.29
CA ASN A 81 -30.37 -5.52 -5.40
C ASN A 81 -31.70 -5.23 -6.10
N GLY A 82 -31.67 -4.57 -7.24
CA GLY A 82 -32.86 -4.18 -7.98
C GLY A 82 -33.30 -5.14 -9.07
N ALA A 83 -32.66 -6.25 -9.18
CA ALA A 83 -32.96 -7.23 -10.23
C ALA A 83 -34.22 -8.03 -9.90
#